data_a2ee0cae2f5347685c97950a7a58975a
#
_entry.id   a2ee0cae2f5347685c97950a7a58975a
#
_cell.length_a   1.000
_cell.length_b   1.000
_cell.length_c   1.000
_cell.angle_alpha   90.00
_cell.angle_beta   90.00
_cell.angle_gamma   90.00
#
_symmetry.space_group_name_H-M   'P 1'
#
loop_
_entity.id
_entity.type
_entity.pdbx_description
1 polymer ?
#
loop_
_entity_poly.entity_id
_entity_poly.type
_entity_poly.pdbx_seq_one_letter_code
_entity_poly.pdbx_strand_id
1 'polypeptide(L)'
;GYRCDGYDDIDEFYKKNRSEGFGTEVKKRIMLGTFALSAGYYDAYYKKALQVRSLIRKEFTEVFEKCNFIISPVAPTVAYKIGEKVHDSLQMYMGDAYSVPVNIAGIPALTLPCGLGEGNMPVGMQLIGPAFSESILYRAGYAFENRGK
;
A
#
# COMPACT_ATOMS: atom_id res chain seq x y z
N GLY A 1 2.85 11.60 -19.74
CA GLY A 1 2.20 12.18 -18.55
C GLY A 1 1.24 13.30 -18.94
N TYR A 2 0.47 13.80 -17.97
CA TYR A 2 -0.43 14.96 -18.17
C TYR A 2 0.37 16.21 -18.54
N ARG A 3 -0.12 16.96 -19.52
CA ARG A 3 0.43 18.25 -19.93
C ARG A 3 -0.74 19.21 -20.16
N CYS A 4 -0.74 20.35 -19.48
CA CYS A 4 -1.74 21.39 -19.68
C CYS A 4 -1.44 22.19 -20.95
N ASP A 5 -2.50 22.76 -21.51
CA ASP A 5 -2.43 23.73 -22.61
C ASP A 5 -2.75 25.14 -22.08
N GLY A 6 -2.42 26.19 -22.86
CA GLY A 6 -2.77 27.58 -22.56
C GLY A 6 -2.10 28.12 -21.29
N TYR A 7 -0.79 28.27 -21.33
CA TYR A 7 0.01 28.90 -20.27
C TYR A 7 0.83 30.05 -20.87
N ASP A 8 1.01 31.12 -20.11
CA ASP A 8 1.73 32.31 -20.55
C ASP A 8 3.22 32.25 -20.21
N ASP A 9 3.57 31.58 -19.12
CA ASP A 9 4.96 31.40 -18.68
C ASP A 9 5.22 30.03 -18.07
N ILE A 10 6.47 29.75 -17.73
CA ILE A 10 6.93 28.46 -17.18
C ILE A 10 6.38 28.21 -15.77
N ASP A 11 6.17 29.23 -14.98
CA ASP A 11 5.63 29.11 -13.63
C ASP A 11 4.15 28.74 -13.67
N GLU A 12 3.40 29.36 -14.58
CA GLU A 12 2.01 28.99 -14.83
C GLU A 12 1.89 27.56 -15.37
N PHE A 13 2.75 27.16 -16.30
CA PHE A 13 2.85 25.78 -16.78
C PHE A 13 3.01 24.79 -15.63
N TYR A 14 3.95 25.01 -14.72
CA TYR A 14 4.15 24.14 -13.56
C TYR A 14 2.94 24.13 -12.62
N LYS A 15 2.33 25.27 -12.35
CA LYS A 15 1.15 25.38 -11.48
C LYS A 15 -0.05 24.63 -12.07
N LYS A 16 -0.36 24.86 -13.35
CA LYS A 16 -1.46 24.19 -14.06
C LYS A 16 -1.26 22.67 -14.13
N ASN A 17 -0.08 22.19 -14.53
CA ASN A 17 0.19 20.75 -14.58
C ASN A 17 -0.03 20.07 -13.24
N ARG A 18 0.34 20.69 -12.12
CA ARG A 18 0.13 20.13 -10.79
C ARG A 18 -1.31 20.25 -10.31
N SER A 19 -1.97 21.38 -10.59
CA SER A 19 -3.33 21.61 -10.13
C SER A 19 -4.37 20.78 -10.88
N GLU A 20 -4.18 20.57 -12.16
CA GLU A 20 -5.10 19.83 -13.04
C GLU A 20 -4.73 18.36 -13.14
N GLY A 21 -3.43 18.05 -13.27
CA GLY A 21 -2.94 16.68 -13.49
C GLY A 21 -2.95 15.80 -12.25
N PHE A 22 -2.96 16.37 -11.04
CA PHE A 22 -3.02 15.59 -9.80
C PHE A 22 -4.40 15.61 -9.17
N GLY A 23 -4.91 14.42 -8.83
CA GLY A 23 -6.14 14.29 -8.03
C GLY A 23 -5.95 14.85 -6.61
N THR A 24 -7.06 15.07 -5.93
CA THR A 24 -7.09 15.69 -4.58
C THR A 24 -6.27 14.92 -3.56
N GLU A 25 -6.36 13.58 -3.53
CA GLU A 25 -5.63 12.74 -2.59
C GLU A 25 -4.11 12.79 -2.84
N VAL A 26 -3.68 12.80 -4.11
CA VAL A 26 -2.26 12.93 -4.48
C VAL A 26 -1.70 14.26 -4.00
N LYS A 27 -2.41 15.36 -4.23
CA LYS A 27 -2.02 16.70 -3.74
C LYS A 27 -1.89 16.74 -2.22
N LYS A 28 -2.86 16.17 -1.51
CA LYS A 28 -2.85 16.07 -0.04
C LYS A 28 -1.62 15.32 0.47
N ARG A 29 -1.27 14.17 -0.14
CA ARG A 29 -0.10 13.37 0.24
C ARG A 29 1.23 14.08 -0.06
N ILE A 30 1.32 14.78 -1.18
CA ILE A 30 2.52 15.58 -1.52
C ILE A 30 2.70 16.69 -0.49
N MET A 31 1.65 17.42 -0.14
CA MET A 31 1.72 18.49 0.87
C MET A 31 2.10 17.95 2.24
N LEU A 32 1.50 16.83 2.67
CA LEU A 32 1.82 16.18 3.93
C LEU A 32 3.28 15.72 3.99
N GLY A 33 3.79 15.13 2.89
CA GLY A 33 5.19 14.72 2.79
C GLY A 33 6.15 15.90 2.86
N THR A 34 5.84 17.00 2.18
CA THR A 34 6.63 18.23 2.21
C THR A 34 6.66 18.83 3.63
N PHE A 35 5.51 18.83 4.31
CA PHE A 35 5.41 19.28 5.70
C PHE A 35 6.28 18.41 6.63
N ALA A 36 6.17 17.10 6.54
CA ALA A 36 6.93 16.16 7.37
C ALA A 36 8.46 16.26 7.18
N LEU A 37 8.91 16.71 5.99
CA LEU A 37 10.31 16.91 5.66
C LEU A 37 10.80 18.34 5.92
N SER A 38 9.93 19.27 6.29
CA SER A 38 10.31 20.67 6.52
C SER A 38 11.10 20.84 7.83
N ALA A 39 11.84 21.95 7.91
CA ALA A 39 12.62 22.30 9.09
C ALA A 39 11.74 22.38 10.34
N GLY A 40 12.21 21.78 11.43
CA GLY A 40 11.48 21.68 12.70
C GLY A 40 10.54 20.47 12.82
N TYR A 41 10.09 19.87 11.71
CA TYR A 41 9.22 18.69 11.73
C TYR A 41 9.94 17.40 11.35
N TYR A 42 11.09 17.50 10.69
CA TYR A 42 11.88 16.36 10.25
C TYR A 42 12.25 15.41 11.40
N ASP A 43 12.76 15.94 12.49
CA ASP A 43 13.16 15.13 13.66
C ASP A 43 11.93 14.53 14.38
N ALA A 44 10.89 15.32 14.54
CA ALA A 44 9.68 14.92 15.27
C ALA A 44 8.84 13.88 14.52
N TYR A 45 8.76 13.97 13.20
CA TYR A 45 7.89 13.11 12.40
C TYR A 45 8.67 12.13 11.55
N TYR A 46 9.57 12.61 10.68
CA TYR A 46 10.25 11.74 9.71
C TYR A 46 11.21 10.76 10.38
N LYS A 47 12.09 11.23 11.27
CA LYS A 47 13.00 10.33 12.01
C LYS A 47 12.24 9.35 12.89
N LYS A 48 11.16 9.81 13.53
CA LYS A 48 10.30 8.94 14.33
C LYS A 48 9.66 7.85 13.49
N ALA A 49 9.15 8.20 12.30
CA ALA A 49 8.60 7.24 11.36
C ALA A 49 9.63 6.20 10.91
N LEU A 50 10.87 6.60 10.65
CA LEU A 50 11.96 5.65 10.32
C LEU A 50 12.27 4.69 11.48
N GLN A 51 12.22 5.15 12.72
CA GLN A 51 12.38 4.27 13.90
C GLN A 51 11.23 3.25 13.99
N VAL A 52 9.98 3.70 13.83
CA VAL A 52 8.82 2.80 13.81
C VAL A 52 8.91 1.80 12.65
N ARG A 53 9.31 2.25 11.45
CA ARG A 53 9.57 1.36 10.32
C ARG A 53 10.58 0.27 10.66
N SER A 54 11.65 0.61 11.38
CA SER A 54 12.68 -0.36 11.78
C SER A 54 12.14 -1.40 12.76
N LEU A 55 11.24 -1.00 13.67
CA LEU A 55 10.57 -1.93 14.59
C LEU A 55 9.64 -2.88 13.84
N ILE A 56 8.79 -2.37 12.94
CA ILE A 56 7.91 -3.20 12.11
C ILE A 56 8.72 -4.23 11.32
N ARG A 57 9.81 -3.79 10.68
CA ARG A 57 10.69 -4.70 9.92
C ARG A 57 11.31 -5.78 10.81
N LYS A 58 11.72 -5.42 12.03
CA LYS A 58 12.29 -6.35 13.00
C LYS A 58 11.29 -7.44 13.37
N GLU A 59 10.04 -7.08 13.69
CA GLU A 59 8.98 -8.03 14.01
C GLU A 59 8.74 -9.06 12.89
N PHE A 60 8.67 -8.61 11.64
CA PHE A 60 8.59 -9.54 10.50
C PHE A 60 9.81 -10.45 10.41
N THR A 61 11.03 -9.93 10.62
CA THR A 61 12.26 -10.72 10.57
C THR A 61 12.25 -11.83 11.62
N GLU A 62 11.83 -11.52 12.86
CA GLU A 62 11.72 -12.51 13.95
C GLU A 62 10.68 -13.60 13.66
N VAL A 63 9.58 -13.26 13.01
CA VAL A 63 8.57 -14.25 12.58
C VAL A 63 9.14 -15.18 11.50
N PHE A 64 9.90 -14.63 10.55
CA PHE A 64 10.49 -15.44 9.48
C PHE A 64 11.63 -16.38 9.93
N GLU A 65 12.14 -16.24 11.14
CA GLU A 65 13.00 -17.25 11.76
C GLU A 65 12.23 -18.56 12.05
N LYS A 66 10.89 -18.51 12.13
CA LYS A 66 10.01 -19.62 12.50
C LYS A 66 9.16 -20.14 11.35
N CYS A 67 9.02 -19.40 10.26
CA CYS A 67 8.22 -19.78 9.10
C CYS A 67 8.81 -19.28 7.79
N ASN A 68 8.46 -19.93 6.68
CA ASN A 68 8.95 -19.56 5.35
C ASN A 68 8.14 -18.40 4.72
N PHE A 69 6.88 -18.25 5.10
CA PHE A 69 5.99 -17.17 4.69
C PHE A 69 4.78 -17.09 5.63
N ILE A 70 4.13 -15.93 5.64
CA ILE A 70 2.91 -15.64 6.40
C ILE A 70 1.74 -15.61 5.41
N ILE A 71 0.59 -16.14 5.82
CA ILE A 71 -0.68 -16.01 5.08
C ILE A 71 -1.56 -15.01 5.82
N SER A 72 -2.14 -14.06 5.09
CA SER A 72 -3.01 -13.02 5.64
C SER A 72 -4.10 -12.64 4.63
N PRO A 73 -5.24 -12.09 5.04
CA PRO A 73 -6.15 -11.38 4.13
C PRO A 73 -5.43 -10.22 3.45
N VAL A 74 -5.88 -9.85 2.24
CA VAL A 74 -5.39 -8.64 1.55
C VAL A 74 -6.10 -7.39 2.08
N ALA A 75 -7.41 -7.50 2.33
CA ALA A 75 -8.25 -6.42 2.80
C ALA A 75 -9.20 -6.92 3.90
N PRO A 76 -9.67 -6.04 4.81
CA PRO A 76 -10.59 -6.41 5.90
C PRO A 76 -11.98 -6.80 5.42
N THR A 77 -12.38 -6.33 4.25
CA THR A 77 -13.74 -6.51 3.68
C THR A 77 -13.65 -6.94 2.22
N VAL A 78 -14.73 -7.50 1.69
CA VAL A 78 -14.93 -7.64 0.24
C VAL A 78 -15.04 -6.27 -0.43
N ALA A 79 -15.06 -6.23 -1.78
CA ALA A 79 -15.21 -5.00 -2.53
C ALA A 79 -16.52 -4.28 -2.15
N TYR A 80 -16.46 -2.97 -2.00
CA TYR A 80 -17.58 -2.07 -1.75
C TYR A 80 -18.06 -1.42 -3.05
N LYS A 81 -19.25 -0.82 -3.04
CA LYS A 81 -19.82 -0.16 -4.22
C LYS A 81 -19.04 1.08 -4.61
N ILE A 82 -19.03 1.38 -5.90
CA ILE A 82 -18.38 2.60 -6.41
C ILE A 82 -19.00 3.83 -5.75
N GLY A 83 -18.17 4.69 -5.15
CA GLY A 83 -18.59 5.90 -4.46
C GLY A 83 -18.99 5.73 -2.99
N GLU A 84 -19.13 4.51 -2.47
CA GLU A 84 -19.62 4.25 -1.11
C GLU A 84 -18.72 4.85 -0.01
N LYS A 85 -17.41 4.79 -0.19
CA LYS A 85 -16.43 5.25 0.82
C LYS A 85 -15.74 6.58 0.50
N VAL A 86 -16.16 7.29 -0.54
CA VAL A 86 -15.48 8.52 -1.00
C VAL A 86 -15.44 9.62 0.06
N HIS A 87 -16.42 9.67 0.95
CA HIS A 87 -16.54 10.69 1.99
C HIS A 87 -15.99 10.27 3.36
N ASP A 88 -15.54 9.01 3.51
CA ASP A 88 -14.97 8.48 4.75
C ASP A 88 -13.50 8.08 4.55
N SER A 89 -12.61 9.05 4.75
CA SER A 89 -11.17 8.85 4.63
C SER A 89 -10.63 7.78 5.60
N LEU A 90 -11.24 7.62 6.78
CA LEU A 90 -10.80 6.63 7.76
C LEU A 90 -11.11 5.21 7.28
N GLN A 91 -12.32 4.97 6.78
CA GLN A 91 -12.68 3.67 6.20
C GLN A 91 -11.83 3.33 4.97
N MET A 92 -11.47 4.32 4.16
CA MET A 92 -10.54 4.12 3.03
C MET A 92 -9.17 3.66 3.52
N TYR A 93 -8.60 4.32 4.54
CA TYR A 93 -7.30 3.93 5.11
C TYR A 93 -7.34 2.58 5.83
N MET A 94 -8.44 2.25 6.48
CA MET A 94 -8.61 0.92 7.10
C MET A 94 -8.60 -0.22 6.08
N GLY A 95 -8.95 0.04 4.82
CA GLY A 95 -8.83 -0.91 3.72
C GLY A 95 -7.40 -1.41 3.50
N ASP A 96 -6.41 -0.61 3.82
CA ASP A 96 -4.99 -0.88 3.62
C ASP A 96 -4.30 -1.53 4.85
N ALA A 97 -5.07 -1.89 5.89
CA ALA A 97 -4.53 -2.33 7.18
C ALA A 97 -3.57 -3.53 7.08
N TYR A 98 -3.77 -4.42 6.11
CA TYR A 98 -2.93 -5.61 5.91
C TYR A 98 -1.85 -5.43 4.85
N SER A 99 -1.97 -4.47 3.94
CA SER A 99 -1.01 -4.25 2.85
C SER A 99 0.06 -3.21 3.20
N VAL A 100 -0.30 -2.14 3.91
CA VAL A 100 0.63 -1.06 4.28
C VAL A 100 1.81 -1.55 5.15
N PRO A 101 1.64 -2.39 6.19
CA PRO A 101 2.77 -2.87 6.98
C PRO A 101 3.82 -3.62 6.17
N VAL A 102 3.41 -4.41 5.17
CA VAL A 102 4.30 -5.14 4.27
C VAL A 102 5.14 -4.18 3.42
N ASN A 103 4.50 -3.14 2.87
CA ASN A 103 5.18 -2.09 2.11
C ASN A 103 6.17 -1.30 2.99
N ILE A 104 5.78 -0.96 4.23
CA ILE A 104 6.64 -0.26 5.20
C ILE A 104 7.86 -1.12 5.55
N ALA A 105 7.66 -2.42 5.78
CA ALA A 105 8.74 -3.37 6.05
C ALA A 105 9.69 -3.55 4.86
N GLY A 106 9.22 -3.33 3.62
CA GLY A 106 10.00 -3.49 2.39
C GLY A 106 10.27 -4.96 2.07
N ILE A 107 9.27 -5.81 2.22
CA ILE A 107 9.33 -7.26 1.98
C ILE A 107 8.36 -7.66 0.87
N PRO A 108 8.61 -8.78 0.15
CA PRO A 108 7.74 -9.22 -0.93
C PRO A 108 6.44 -9.82 -0.42
N ALA A 109 5.37 -9.62 -1.20
CA ALA A 109 4.11 -10.31 -1.02
C ALA A 109 3.48 -10.68 -2.37
N LEU A 110 2.76 -11.81 -2.40
CA LEU A 110 2.01 -12.31 -3.53
C LEU A 110 0.53 -12.37 -3.16
N THR A 111 -0.33 -11.75 -3.96
CA THR A 111 -1.78 -11.80 -3.76
C THR A 111 -2.43 -12.80 -4.70
N LEU A 112 -3.33 -13.61 -4.15
CA LEU A 112 -4.07 -14.67 -4.86
C LEU A 112 -5.55 -14.64 -4.49
N PRO A 113 -6.47 -14.94 -5.43
CA PRO A 113 -7.85 -15.19 -5.08
C PRO A 113 -7.98 -16.49 -4.28
N CYS A 114 -8.70 -16.48 -3.16
CA CYS A 114 -8.83 -17.66 -2.29
C CYS A 114 -10.28 -18.17 -2.15
N GLY A 115 -11.25 -17.49 -2.72
CA GLY A 115 -12.65 -17.90 -2.67
C GLY A 115 -13.60 -16.73 -2.88
N LEU A 116 -14.86 -16.94 -2.52
CA LEU A 116 -15.92 -15.94 -2.58
C LEU A 116 -16.41 -15.68 -1.17
N GLY A 117 -16.69 -14.41 -0.87
CA GLY A 117 -17.24 -13.94 0.39
C GLY A 117 -18.69 -13.46 0.25
N GLU A 118 -19.07 -12.54 1.11
CA GLU A 118 -20.39 -11.92 1.11
C GLU A 118 -20.76 -11.35 -0.27
N GLY A 119 -22.01 -11.54 -0.68
CA GLY A 119 -22.50 -11.10 -1.98
C GLY A 119 -21.83 -11.78 -3.18
N ASN A 120 -21.22 -12.96 -3.00
CA ASN A 120 -20.48 -13.68 -4.05
C ASN A 120 -19.27 -12.89 -4.60
N MET A 121 -18.72 -11.98 -3.79
CA MET A 121 -17.58 -11.15 -4.15
C MET A 121 -16.26 -11.90 -3.91
N PRO A 122 -15.24 -11.74 -4.80
CA PRO A 122 -13.96 -12.41 -4.63
C PRO A 122 -13.23 -11.95 -3.35
N VAL A 123 -12.61 -12.90 -2.67
CA VAL A 123 -11.75 -12.68 -1.50
C VAL A 123 -10.30 -12.95 -1.90
N GLY A 124 -9.41 -12.02 -1.56
CA GLY A 124 -7.98 -12.14 -1.75
C GLY A 124 -7.27 -12.57 -0.48
N MET A 125 -6.30 -13.47 -0.61
CA MET A 125 -5.28 -13.70 0.40
C MET A 125 -3.93 -13.20 -0.09
N GLN A 126 -3.04 -12.85 0.81
CA GLN A 126 -1.64 -12.55 0.50
C GLN A 126 -0.70 -13.54 1.20
N LEU A 127 0.35 -13.91 0.47
CA LEU A 127 1.51 -14.64 0.98
C LEU A 127 2.63 -13.62 1.15
N ILE A 128 3.11 -13.43 2.37
CA ILE A 128 4.15 -12.46 2.72
C ILE A 128 5.41 -13.23 3.02
N GLY A 129 6.53 -12.91 2.40
CA GLY A 129 7.80 -13.59 2.58
C GLY A 129 8.95 -12.69 3.03
N PRO A 130 10.07 -13.28 3.49
CA PRO A 130 11.27 -12.52 3.78
C PRO A 130 11.83 -11.87 2.52
N ALA A 131 12.73 -10.91 2.67
CA ALA A 131 13.37 -10.23 1.55
C ALA A 131 13.99 -11.23 0.56
N PHE A 132 13.76 -11.02 -0.75
CA PHE A 132 14.26 -11.86 -1.86
C PHE A 132 13.74 -13.30 -1.87
N SER A 133 12.56 -13.57 -1.29
CA SER A 133 11.93 -14.90 -1.26
C SER A 133 10.81 -15.08 -2.28
N GLU A 134 10.75 -14.28 -3.32
CA GLU A 134 9.70 -14.29 -4.35
C GLU A 134 9.50 -15.68 -4.96
N SER A 135 10.59 -16.45 -5.14
CA SER A 135 10.53 -17.82 -5.67
C SER A 135 9.73 -18.78 -4.76
N ILE A 136 9.81 -18.60 -3.44
CA ILE A 136 9.04 -19.39 -2.46
C ILE A 136 7.56 -19.02 -2.56
N LEU A 137 7.27 -17.71 -2.65
CA LEU A 137 5.91 -17.21 -2.76
C LEU A 137 5.23 -17.70 -4.06
N TYR A 138 5.93 -17.66 -5.19
CA TYR A 138 5.42 -18.19 -6.45
C TYR A 138 5.16 -19.69 -6.39
N ARG A 139 6.05 -20.46 -5.79
CA ARG A 139 5.84 -21.92 -5.62
C ARG A 139 4.63 -22.22 -4.74
N ALA A 140 4.49 -21.50 -3.63
CA ALA A 140 3.34 -21.63 -2.72
C ALA A 140 2.04 -21.23 -3.41
N GLY A 141 2.04 -20.09 -4.13
CA GLY A 141 0.90 -19.63 -4.90
C GLY A 141 0.49 -20.61 -5.99
N TYR A 142 1.44 -21.12 -6.76
CA TYR A 142 1.18 -22.11 -7.80
C TYR A 142 0.58 -23.41 -7.22
N ALA A 143 1.13 -23.89 -6.10
CA ALA A 143 0.60 -25.08 -5.42
C ALA A 143 -0.83 -24.85 -4.92
N PHE A 144 -1.13 -23.65 -4.41
CA PHE A 144 -2.46 -23.29 -3.98
C PHE A 144 -3.48 -23.24 -5.14
N GLU A 145 -3.14 -22.62 -6.26
CA GLU A 145 -4.01 -22.50 -7.43
C GLU A 145 -4.28 -23.84 -8.12
N ASN A 146 -3.33 -24.79 -8.03
CA ASN A 146 -3.44 -26.11 -8.64
C ASN A 146 -3.87 -27.21 -7.66
N ARG A 147 -4.30 -26.85 -6.45
CA ARG A 147 -4.85 -27.81 -5.50
C ARG A 147 -6.12 -28.45 -6.10
N GLY A 148 -6.13 -29.76 -6.17
CA GLY A 148 -7.29 -30.52 -6.68
C GLY A 148 -7.34 -30.72 -8.19
N LYS A 149 -6.25 -30.43 -8.90
CA LYS A 149 -6.03 -30.82 -10.30
C LYS A 149 -5.25 -32.12 -10.37
#